data_614cd922344e22f110a7185adb16c066
#
_entry.id   614cd922344e22f110a7185adb16c066
#
_cell.length_a   1.000
_cell.length_b   1.000
_cell.length_c   1.000
_cell.angle_alpha   90.00
_cell.angle_beta   90.00
_cell.angle_gamma   90.00
#
_symmetry.space_group_name_H-M   'P 1'
#
loop_
_entity.id
_entity.type
_entity.pdbx_description
1 polymer ?
#
loop_
_entity_poly.entity_id
_entity_poly.type
_entity_poly.pdbx_seq_one_letter_code
_entity_poly.pdbx_strand_id
1 'polypeptide(L)'
;MKPPAIAARDMIHICAQGALGTLLADAPGQPFVSAIEFAPDADNAPIFLVSRLAEHTRNLERDPRASLLLTAAPGEGGLLAQARMTIVGEARRFDAGVELIARFLRYQPDAERYLALGDFGFFRLHATRA
;
A
#
# COMPACT_ATOMS: atom_id res chain seq x y z
N MET A 1 -22.85 12.12 7.26
CA MET A 1 -21.41 11.80 7.46
C MET A 1 -21.27 10.30 7.69
N LYS A 2 -20.37 9.66 6.96
CA LYS A 2 -20.10 8.23 7.15
C LYS A 2 -19.31 8.00 8.45
N PRO A 3 -19.58 6.91 9.18
CA PRO A 3 -18.72 6.53 10.30
C PRO A 3 -17.25 6.36 9.86
N PRO A 4 -16.29 6.67 10.70
CA PRO A 4 -14.87 6.59 10.33
C PRO A 4 -14.42 5.24 9.76
N ALA A 5 -14.92 4.13 10.31
CA ALA A 5 -14.56 2.79 9.81
C ALA A 5 -15.07 2.55 8.38
N ILE A 6 -16.27 3.03 8.04
CA ILE A 6 -16.83 2.89 6.68
C ILE A 6 -16.09 3.81 5.72
N ALA A 7 -15.78 5.04 6.14
CA ALA A 7 -15.00 5.96 5.33
C ALA A 7 -13.61 5.40 5.03
N ALA A 8 -12.96 4.75 6.00
CA ALA A 8 -11.67 4.11 5.80
C ALA A 8 -11.72 2.99 4.77
N ARG A 9 -12.74 2.13 4.84
CA ARG A 9 -12.95 1.06 3.84
C ARG A 9 -13.15 1.63 2.45
N ASP A 10 -13.97 2.68 2.34
CA ASP A 10 -14.22 3.32 1.05
C ASP A 10 -12.92 3.83 0.45
N MET A 11 -12.06 4.46 1.25
CA MET A 11 -10.79 4.98 0.77
C MET A 11 -9.87 3.87 0.27
N ILE A 12 -9.80 2.73 0.97
CA ILE A 12 -8.98 1.60 0.54
C ILE A 12 -9.46 1.05 -0.82
N HIS A 13 -10.77 1.07 -1.07
CA HIS A 13 -11.33 0.58 -2.33
C HIS A 13 -11.24 1.60 -3.47
N ILE A 14 -11.31 2.90 -3.16
CA ILE A 14 -11.32 3.97 -4.16
C ILE A 14 -9.92 4.41 -4.55
N CYS A 15 -9.02 4.53 -3.57
CA CYS A 15 -7.66 4.98 -3.81
C CYS A 15 -6.85 3.84 -4.42
N ALA A 16 -6.12 4.13 -5.49
CA ALA A 16 -5.28 3.16 -6.18
C ALA A 16 -3.80 3.36 -5.88
N GLN A 17 -3.44 4.49 -5.30
CA GLN A 17 -2.06 4.88 -5.04
C GLN A 17 -1.93 5.46 -3.65
N GLY A 18 -0.75 5.28 -3.05
CA GLY A 18 -0.46 5.83 -1.76
C GLY A 18 1.02 6.16 -1.60
N ALA A 19 1.33 6.89 -0.53
CA ALA A 19 2.70 7.16 -0.13
C ALA A 19 3.06 6.19 1.00
N LEU A 20 4.04 5.32 0.73
CA LEU A 20 4.49 4.31 1.67
C LEU A 20 5.72 4.81 2.42
N GLY A 21 5.60 4.92 3.75
CA GLY A 21 6.71 5.24 4.63
C GLY A 21 7.38 3.98 5.15
N THR A 22 8.68 3.90 5.02
CA THR A 22 9.50 2.78 5.52
C THR A 22 10.73 3.34 6.21
N LEU A 23 11.57 2.48 6.76
CA LEU A 23 12.82 2.87 7.40
C LEU A 23 13.99 2.36 6.56
N LEU A 24 14.94 3.23 6.23
CA LEU A 24 16.05 2.87 5.36
C LEU A 24 16.84 1.68 5.88
N ALA A 25 17.14 0.73 5.01
CA ALA A 25 17.88 -0.46 5.37
C ALA A 25 19.34 -0.14 5.74
N ASP A 26 19.93 0.85 5.07
CA ASP A 26 21.33 1.25 5.28
C ASP A 26 21.49 2.44 6.23
N ALA A 27 20.41 2.99 6.74
CA ALA A 27 20.42 4.06 7.73
C ALA A 27 19.27 3.83 8.72
N PRO A 28 19.42 2.86 9.65
CA PRO A 28 18.35 2.47 10.57
C PRO A 28 17.73 3.66 11.29
N GLY A 29 16.40 3.70 11.30
CA GLY A 29 15.65 4.77 11.93
C GLY A 29 15.37 5.97 11.04
N GLN A 30 16.01 6.07 9.89
CA GLN A 30 15.75 7.17 8.95
C GLN A 30 14.50 6.87 8.12
N PRO A 31 13.45 7.71 8.20
CA PRO A 31 12.25 7.52 7.37
C PRO A 31 12.54 7.73 5.89
N PHE A 32 11.87 6.94 5.07
CA PHE A 32 11.92 7.01 3.62
C PHE A 32 10.51 6.85 3.06
N VAL A 33 10.12 7.69 2.12
CA VAL A 33 8.76 7.69 1.55
C VAL A 33 8.83 7.44 0.06
N SER A 34 7.98 6.55 -0.43
CA SER A 34 7.89 6.22 -1.85
C SER A 34 6.43 6.07 -2.27
N ALA A 35 6.16 6.29 -3.56
CA ALA A 35 4.83 6.07 -4.11
C ALA A 35 4.65 4.60 -4.45
N ILE A 36 3.50 4.04 -4.11
CA ILE A 36 3.13 2.67 -4.49
C ILE A 36 1.71 2.62 -5.03
N GLU A 37 1.45 1.59 -5.82
CA GLU A 37 0.10 1.20 -6.19
C GLU A 37 -0.32 0.03 -5.31
N PHE A 38 -1.58 0.03 -4.88
CA PHE A 38 -2.07 -1.01 -3.98
C PHE A 38 -3.50 -1.41 -4.33
N ALA A 39 -3.95 -2.49 -3.75
CA ALA A 39 -5.34 -2.95 -3.83
C ALA A 39 -5.75 -3.54 -2.48
N PRO A 40 -7.05 -3.55 -2.14
CA PRO A 40 -7.51 -4.20 -0.93
C PRO A 40 -7.57 -5.72 -1.11
N ASP A 41 -7.20 -6.47 -0.08
CA ASP A 41 -7.52 -7.89 -0.04
C ASP A 41 -8.96 -8.11 0.46
N ALA A 42 -9.35 -9.37 0.67
CA ALA A 42 -10.72 -9.69 1.08
C ALA A 42 -11.08 -9.10 2.46
N ASP A 43 -10.08 -8.83 3.30
CA ASP A 43 -10.24 -8.26 4.64
C ASP A 43 -9.95 -6.76 4.67
N ASN A 44 -9.88 -6.12 3.51
CA ASN A 44 -9.60 -4.69 3.34
C ASN A 44 -8.19 -4.28 3.77
N ALA A 45 -7.24 -5.21 3.85
CA ALA A 45 -5.86 -4.88 4.06
C ALA A 45 -5.21 -4.46 2.75
N PRO A 46 -4.41 -3.40 2.72
CA PRO A 46 -3.69 -3.02 1.50
C PRO A 46 -2.65 -4.07 1.13
N ILE A 47 -2.68 -4.51 -0.13
CA ILE A 47 -1.62 -5.35 -0.69
C ILE A 47 -0.99 -4.62 -1.86
N PHE A 48 0.29 -4.82 -2.06
CA PHE A 48 1.03 -4.14 -3.13
C PHE A 48 2.10 -5.05 -3.72
N LEU A 49 2.35 -4.83 -5.01
CA LEU A 49 3.31 -5.60 -5.78
C LEU A 49 4.52 -4.70 -6.04
N VAL A 50 5.69 -5.12 -5.58
CA VAL A 50 6.89 -4.31 -5.65
C VAL A 50 8.10 -5.11 -6.11
N SER A 51 9.01 -4.42 -6.78
CA SER A 51 10.27 -5.02 -7.25
C SER A 51 11.17 -5.36 -6.06
N ARG A 52 11.86 -6.49 -6.15
CA ARG A 52 12.88 -6.88 -5.16
C ARG A 52 14.03 -5.89 -5.09
N LEU A 53 14.28 -5.18 -6.19
CA LEU A 53 15.39 -4.24 -6.28
C LEU A 53 15.04 -2.84 -5.78
N ALA A 54 13.76 -2.57 -5.55
CA ALA A 54 13.33 -1.28 -5.05
C ALA A 54 13.80 -1.05 -3.61
N GLU A 55 14.10 0.20 -3.29
CA GLU A 55 14.59 0.55 -1.96
C GLU A 55 13.57 0.25 -0.88
N HIS A 56 12.29 0.55 -1.12
CA HIS A 56 11.25 0.24 -0.14
C HIS A 56 11.14 -1.27 0.17
N THR A 57 11.43 -2.13 -0.81
CA THR A 57 11.42 -3.58 -0.61
C THR A 57 12.53 -4.00 0.34
N ARG A 58 13.75 -3.52 0.11
CA ARG A 58 14.89 -3.81 0.97
C ARG A 58 14.67 -3.26 2.38
N ASN A 59 14.05 -2.08 2.48
CA ASN A 59 13.71 -1.48 3.76
C ASN A 59 12.76 -2.37 4.56
N LEU A 60 11.70 -2.87 3.93
CA LEU A 60 10.71 -3.72 4.57
C LEU A 60 11.25 -5.09 4.96
N GLU A 61 12.18 -5.65 4.18
CA GLU A 61 12.81 -6.92 4.52
C GLU A 61 13.66 -6.81 5.79
N ARG A 62 14.25 -5.65 6.02
CA ARG A 62 15.03 -5.39 7.23
C ARG A 62 14.15 -5.02 8.41
N ASP A 63 13.15 -4.15 8.19
CA ASP A 63 12.27 -3.66 9.24
C ASP A 63 10.85 -3.52 8.66
N PRO A 64 9.90 -4.35 9.10
CA PRO A 64 8.56 -4.36 8.49
C PRO A 64 7.69 -3.17 8.88
N ARG A 65 8.11 -2.34 9.83
CA ARG A 65 7.31 -1.17 10.23
C ARG A 65 7.10 -0.24 9.05
N ALA A 66 5.86 0.13 8.82
CA ALA A 66 5.47 0.94 7.68
C ALA A 66 4.22 1.75 7.98
N SER A 67 4.07 2.83 7.24
CA SER A 67 2.85 3.62 7.22
C SER A 67 2.46 3.90 5.78
N LEU A 68 1.16 3.93 5.52
CA LEU A 68 0.63 4.19 4.19
C LEU A 68 -0.33 5.36 4.26
N LEU A 69 -0.05 6.41 3.50
CA LEU A 69 -0.94 7.56 3.36
C LEU A 69 -1.80 7.40 2.12
N LEU A 70 -3.10 7.41 2.30
CA LEU A 70 -4.08 7.42 1.23
C LEU A 70 -4.71 8.79 1.15
N THR A 71 -4.87 9.30 -0.07
CA THR A 71 -5.57 10.56 -0.29
C THR A 71 -6.60 10.37 -1.40
N ALA A 72 -7.81 10.88 -1.16
CA ALA A 72 -8.82 10.93 -2.20
C ALA A 72 -8.46 12.00 -3.22
N ALA A 73 -9.09 11.95 -4.40
CA ALA A 73 -8.87 12.98 -5.41
C ALA A 73 -9.14 14.38 -4.84
N PRO A 74 -8.35 15.41 -5.24
CA PRO A 74 -8.56 16.76 -4.76
C PRO A 74 -9.95 17.26 -5.14
N GLY A 75 -10.66 17.81 -4.15
CA GLY A 75 -11.92 18.48 -4.37
C GLY A 75 -11.74 20.00 -4.27
N GLU A 76 -12.86 20.70 -4.20
CA GLU A 76 -12.84 22.14 -3.95
C GLU A 76 -12.27 22.39 -2.55
N GLY A 77 -11.50 23.44 -2.40
CA GLY A 77 -10.87 23.78 -1.12
C GLY A 77 -9.44 23.26 -0.96
N GLY A 78 -8.91 22.56 -1.94
CA GLY A 78 -7.51 22.13 -1.98
C GLY A 78 -7.18 21.00 -1.01
N LEU A 79 -5.91 20.93 -0.61
CA LEU A 79 -5.38 19.81 0.18
C LEU A 79 -6.07 19.63 1.53
N LEU A 80 -6.38 20.72 2.23
CA LEU A 80 -6.96 20.63 3.57
C LEU A 80 -8.39 20.09 3.55
N ALA A 81 -9.10 20.22 2.42
CA ALA A 81 -10.44 19.68 2.23
C ALA A 81 -10.43 18.27 1.64
N GLN A 82 -9.27 17.76 1.26
CA GLN A 82 -9.13 16.44 0.66
C GLN A 82 -9.22 15.36 1.74
N ALA A 83 -10.04 14.34 1.51
CA ALA A 83 -10.11 13.20 2.41
C ALA A 83 -8.77 12.45 2.38
N ARG A 84 -8.26 12.09 3.55
CA ARG A 84 -6.98 11.42 3.70
C ARG A 84 -7.00 10.50 4.92
N MET A 85 -6.16 9.46 4.86
CA MET A 85 -6.05 8.49 5.94
C MET A 85 -4.63 7.93 5.98
N THR A 86 -4.09 7.79 7.18
CA THR A 86 -2.81 7.11 7.40
C THR A 86 -3.08 5.77 8.07
N ILE A 87 -2.53 4.70 7.50
CA ILE A 87 -2.56 3.36 8.10
C ILE A 87 -1.16 3.07 8.62
N VAL A 88 -1.05 2.76 9.90
CA VAL A 88 0.21 2.41 10.55
C VAL A 88 0.23 0.92 10.84
N GLY A 89 1.33 0.25 10.56
CA GLY A 89 1.42 -1.18 10.82
C GLY A 89 2.75 -1.80 10.39
N GLU A 90 2.68 -3.04 9.99
CA GLU A 90 3.82 -3.80 9.49
C GLU A 90 3.49 -4.37 8.11
N ALA A 91 4.40 -4.18 7.16
CA ALA A 91 4.25 -4.73 5.82
C ALA A 91 5.16 -5.93 5.67
N ARG A 92 4.58 -7.08 5.35
CA ARG A 92 5.31 -8.34 5.24
C ARG A 92 5.05 -9.00 3.91
N ARG A 93 6.07 -9.66 3.38
CA ARG A 93 5.97 -10.44 2.17
C ARG A 93 5.06 -11.65 2.39
N PHE A 94 4.31 -12.03 1.37
CA PHE A 94 3.51 -13.24 1.38
C PHE A 94 3.40 -13.81 -0.02
N ASP A 95 3.04 -15.09 -0.11
CA ASP A 95 2.81 -15.77 -1.39
C ASP A 95 1.34 -15.63 -1.76
N ALA A 96 1.06 -14.87 -2.81
CA ALA A 96 -0.31 -14.66 -3.26
C ALA A 96 -0.78 -15.84 -4.11
N GLY A 97 -1.96 -16.36 -3.78
CA GLY A 97 -2.62 -17.38 -4.59
C GLY A 97 -3.27 -16.79 -5.83
N VAL A 98 -3.74 -17.68 -6.70
CA VAL A 98 -4.34 -17.30 -7.99
C VAL A 98 -5.52 -16.34 -7.82
N GLU A 99 -6.37 -16.58 -6.84
CA GLU A 99 -7.55 -15.75 -6.61
C GLU A 99 -7.18 -14.33 -6.19
N LEU A 100 -6.17 -14.21 -5.32
CA LEU A 100 -5.73 -12.91 -4.84
C LEU A 100 -5.02 -12.12 -5.95
N ILE A 101 -4.23 -12.79 -6.77
CA ILE A 101 -3.60 -12.17 -7.94
C ILE A 101 -4.67 -11.65 -8.91
N ALA A 102 -5.69 -12.45 -9.19
CA ALA A 102 -6.80 -12.03 -10.05
C ALA A 102 -7.53 -10.82 -9.47
N ARG A 103 -7.74 -10.80 -8.15
CA ARG A 103 -8.34 -9.65 -7.47
C ARG A 103 -7.46 -8.40 -7.58
N PHE A 104 -6.16 -8.55 -7.36
CA PHE A 104 -5.21 -7.44 -7.46
C PHE A 104 -5.23 -6.83 -8.87
N LEU A 105 -5.27 -7.67 -9.90
CA LEU A 105 -5.28 -7.22 -11.30
C LEU A 105 -6.57 -6.49 -11.67
N ARG A 106 -7.68 -6.73 -10.96
CA ARG A 106 -8.90 -5.95 -11.19
C ARG A 106 -8.76 -4.50 -10.74
N TYR A 107 -7.96 -4.26 -9.69
CA TYR A 107 -7.68 -2.91 -9.21
C TYR A 107 -6.50 -2.26 -9.92
N GLN A 108 -5.53 -3.07 -10.33
CA GLN A 108 -4.28 -2.63 -10.95
C GLN A 108 -4.02 -3.43 -12.23
N PRO A 109 -4.77 -3.17 -13.31
CA PRO A 109 -4.65 -3.99 -14.54
C PRO A 109 -3.27 -3.97 -15.18
N ASP A 110 -2.55 -2.85 -15.06
CA ASP A 110 -1.21 -2.72 -15.66
C ASP A 110 -0.14 -3.54 -14.92
N ALA A 111 -0.46 -4.06 -13.75
CA ALA A 111 0.50 -4.86 -12.97
C ALA A 111 0.81 -6.21 -13.60
N GLU A 112 0.00 -6.68 -14.55
CA GLU A 112 0.22 -7.96 -15.22
C GLU A 112 1.62 -8.04 -15.84
N ARG A 113 2.10 -6.96 -16.44
CA ARG A 113 3.43 -6.93 -17.07
C ARG A 113 4.55 -7.05 -16.03
N TYR A 114 4.35 -6.60 -14.81
CA TYR A 114 5.33 -6.72 -13.73
C TYR A 114 5.40 -8.13 -13.18
N LEU A 115 4.25 -8.80 -13.10
CA LEU A 115 4.20 -10.21 -12.68
C LEU A 115 4.99 -11.10 -13.64
N ALA A 116 4.98 -10.78 -14.93
CA ALA A 116 5.71 -11.54 -15.94
C ALA A 116 7.23 -11.43 -15.81
N LEU A 117 7.75 -10.39 -15.15
CA LEU A 117 9.18 -10.17 -15.02
C LEU A 117 9.84 -11.07 -13.95
N GLY A 118 9.06 -11.61 -13.01
CA GLY A 118 9.58 -12.57 -12.03
C GLY A 118 10.31 -11.99 -10.82
N ASP A 119 10.69 -10.71 -10.83
CA ASP A 119 11.40 -10.07 -9.71
C ASP A 119 10.50 -9.19 -8.84
N PHE A 120 9.18 -9.36 -8.97
CA PHE A 120 8.22 -8.65 -8.15
C PHE A 120 7.62 -9.59 -7.11
N GLY A 121 7.36 -9.07 -5.93
CA GLY A 121 6.74 -9.81 -4.84
C GLY A 121 5.61 -9.04 -4.21
N PHE A 122 4.68 -9.76 -3.59
CA PHE A 122 3.55 -9.19 -2.89
C PHE A 122 3.87 -8.96 -1.43
N PHE A 123 3.43 -7.79 -0.92
CA PHE A 123 3.45 -7.44 0.49
C PHE A 123 2.04 -7.11 0.95
N ARG A 124 1.76 -7.39 2.22
CA ARG A 124 0.49 -7.01 2.86
C ARG A 124 0.79 -6.11 4.06
N LEU A 125 0.09 -5.00 4.15
CA LEU A 125 0.17 -4.12 5.30
C LEU A 125 -0.82 -4.59 6.37
N HIS A 126 -0.29 -5.08 7.48
CA HIS A 126 -1.07 -5.46 8.66
C HIS A 126 -1.22 -4.25 9.55
N ALA A 127 -2.41 -3.65 9.54
CA ALA A 127 -2.66 -2.42 10.27
C ALA A 127 -2.68 -2.64 11.78
N THR A 128 -1.99 -1.77 12.52
CA THR A 128 -2.09 -1.69 13.97
C THR A 128 -2.98 -0.52 14.38
N ARG A 129 -3.08 0.48 13.53
CA ARG A 129 -4.03 1.60 13.67
C ARG A 129 -4.17 2.36 12.36
N ALA A 130 -5.23 3.12 12.26
CA ALA A 130 -5.50 3.97 11.11
C ALA A 130 -6.13 5.30 11.55
#